data_1ffaec02931bca28ccd7c57002d44985
#
_entry.id   1ffaec02931bca28ccd7c57002d44985
#
_cell.length_a   1.000
_cell.length_b   1.000
_cell.length_c   1.000
_cell.angle_alpha   90.00
_cell.angle_beta   90.00
_cell.angle_gamma   90.00
#
_symmetry.space_group_name_H-M   'P 1'
#
loop_
_entity.id
_entity.type
_entity.pdbx_description
1 polymer ?
#
loop_
_entity_poly.entity_id
_entity_poly.type
_entity_poly.pdbx_seq_one_letter_code
_entity_poly.pdbx_strand_id
1 'polypeptide(L)'
;MAIQFKEIKKYIARNVRLSINHKDGYYENYLFMADIPEQKYDHLYVYGIGMIDVEFSNDVYTVPAKSGEAVITSKDITLKPAIEIVLSEKPRPIQRSNDKELLFRDLKPYLQNGRNFAVVKREDWSSEIYELRRDIPEKYDNMHVYGIGMEDHPWVEEYWRDVDYETMHKKRMVIVLSEQSK
;
A
#
# COMPACT_ATOMS: atom_id res chain seq x y z
N MET A 1 10.04 18.08 8.49
CA MET A 1 9.91 16.97 9.48
C MET A 1 9.71 15.65 8.75
N ALA A 2 10.21 14.53 9.30
CA ALA A 2 9.96 13.21 8.70
C ALA A 2 8.50 12.79 8.93
N ILE A 3 7.95 11.99 8.01
CA ILE A 3 6.55 11.51 8.07
C ILE A 3 6.45 10.35 9.07
N GLN A 4 5.51 10.42 10.00
CA GLN A 4 5.15 9.29 10.86
C GLN A 4 4.03 8.45 10.24
N PHE A 5 3.93 7.18 10.64
CA PHE A 5 2.89 6.27 10.13
C PHE A 5 1.47 6.81 10.36
N LYS A 6 1.19 7.39 11.54
CA LYS A 6 -0.11 8.02 11.85
C LYS A 6 -0.54 9.09 10.85
N GLU A 7 0.42 9.74 10.18
CA GLU A 7 0.14 10.82 9.24
C GLU A 7 -0.26 10.29 7.88
N ILE A 8 0.29 9.13 7.46
CA ILE A 8 -0.03 8.54 6.15
C ILE A 8 -1.16 7.51 6.21
N LYS A 9 -1.39 6.84 7.34
CA LYS A 9 -2.37 5.76 7.44
C LYS A 9 -3.78 6.19 7.02
N LYS A 10 -4.14 7.44 7.24
CA LYS A 10 -5.45 8.00 6.84
C LYS A 10 -5.65 8.12 5.32
N TYR A 11 -4.56 8.07 4.55
CA TYR A 11 -4.58 8.12 3.09
C TYR A 11 -4.58 6.72 2.48
N ILE A 12 -4.20 5.69 3.23
CA ILE A 12 -4.17 4.31 2.74
C ILE A 12 -5.60 3.77 2.68
N ALA A 13 -5.96 3.17 1.55
CA ALA A 13 -7.28 2.58 1.36
C ALA A 13 -7.50 1.43 2.37
N ARG A 14 -8.67 1.40 3.01
CA ARG A 14 -8.95 0.50 4.15
C ARG A 14 -8.94 -0.98 3.80
N ASN A 15 -9.23 -1.30 2.56
CA ASN A 15 -9.36 -2.67 2.04
C ASN A 15 -8.13 -3.17 1.27
N VAL A 16 -7.01 -2.47 1.32
CA VAL A 16 -5.77 -2.95 0.71
C VAL A 16 -5.00 -3.86 1.65
N ARG A 17 -4.31 -4.84 1.07
CA ARG A 17 -3.35 -5.66 1.80
C ARG A 17 -2.11 -4.84 2.12
N LEU A 18 -1.62 -4.99 3.35
CA LEU A 18 -0.40 -4.33 3.80
C LEU A 18 0.63 -5.33 4.30
N SER A 19 1.89 -5.02 4.01
CA SER A 19 3.05 -5.57 4.69
C SER A 19 3.76 -4.44 5.43
N ILE A 20 3.75 -4.51 6.74
CA ILE A 20 4.53 -3.59 7.58
C ILE A 20 5.89 -4.22 7.80
N ASN A 21 6.92 -3.59 7.27
CA ASN A 21 8.30 -4.04 7.34
C ASN A 21 9.08 -3.10 8.28
N HIS A 22 9.66 -3.66 9.31
CA HIS A 22 10.58 -2.90 10.16
C HIS A 22 11.97 -2.96 9.54
N LYS A 23 12.64 -1.83 9.49
CA LYS A 23 13.99 -1.72 8.91
C LYS A 23 14.97 -2.76 9.49
N ASP A 24 14.70 -3.29 10.66
CA ASP A 24 15.51 -4.31 11.34
C ASP A 24 15.18 -5.75 10.90
N GLY A 25 14.36 -5.93 9.85
CA GLY A 25 14.07 -7.22 9.21
C GLY A 25 12.86 -7.97 9.76
N TYR A 26 12.12 -7.38 10.69
CA TYR A 26 10.84 -7.92 11.15
C TYR A 26 9.70 -7.39 10.30
N TYR A 27 8.76 -8.25 9.87
CA TYR A 27 7.60 -7.86 9.08
C TYR A 27 6.31 -8.51 9.59
N GLU A 28 5.20 -7.81 9.40
CA GLU A 28 3.85 -8.30 9.68
C GLU A 28 2.94 -8.03 8.48
N ASN A 29 2.17 -9.03 8.07
CA ASN A 29 1.24 -8.94 6.96
C ASN A 29 -0.19 -8.82 7.47
N TYR A 30 -0.94 -7.88 6.90
CA TYR A 30 -2.33 -7.63 7.22
C TYR A 30 -3.17 -7.79 5.95
N LEU A 31 -4.27 -8.53 6.05
CA LEU A 31 -5.17 -8.75 4.92
C LEU A 31 -5.81 -7.43 4.48
N PHE A 32 -6.13 -6.59 5.47
CA PHE A 32 -6.66 -5.25 5.24
C PHE A 32 -5.93 -4.22 6.11
N MET A 33 -5.84 -2.98 5.62
CA MET A 33 -5.36 -1.85 6.42
C MET A 33 -6.17 -1.72 7.73
N ALA A 34 -7.46 -2.04 7.69
CA ALA A 34 -8.36 -1.98 8.86
C ALA A 34 -7.99 -2.98 9.97
N ASP A 35 -7.22 -4.03 9.67
CA ASP A 35 -6.82 -5.05 10.64
C ASP A 35 -5.60 -4.62 11.49
N ILE A 36 -4.96 -3.52 11.14
CA ILE A 36 -3.84 -2.99 11.93
C ILE A 36 -4.38 -2.49 13.27
N PRO A 37 -3.84 -2.99 14.40
CA PRO A 37 -4.25 -2.51 15.71
C PRO A 37 -4.06 -1.01 15.85
N GLU A 38 -5.05 -0.34 16.44
CA GLU A 38 -5.02 1.10 16.61
C GLU A 38 -3.76 1.54 17.36
N GLN A 39 -3.10 2.56 16.82
CA GLN A 39 -1.87 3.16 17.35
C GLN A 39 -0.61 2.27 17.37
N LYS A 40 -0.68 0.98 16.97
CA LYS A 40 0.47 0.05 17.06
C LYS A 40 1.76 0.61 16.47
N TYR A 41 1.67 1.30 15.32
CA TYR A 41 2.84 1.83 14.60
C TYR A 41 2.88 3.36 14.53
N ASP A 42 1.97 4.04 15.16
CA ASP A 42 1.74 5.49 15.00
C ASP A 42 2.97 6.35 15.33
N HIS A 43 3.81 5.88 16.23
CA HIS A 43 5.04 6.55 16.68
C HIS A 43 6.23 6.34 15.74
N LEU A 44 6.16 5.35 14.83
CA LEU A 44 7.24 5.02 13.92
C LEU A 44 7.25 5.94 12.71
N TYR A 45 8.44 6.16 12.16
CA TYR A 45 8.65 6.97 10.97
C TYR A 45 8.59 6.11 9.71
N VAL A 46 7.93 6.64 8.68
CA VAL A 46 7.93 6.03 7.35
C VAL A 46 9.32 6.17 6.74
N TYR A 47 9.87 5.05 6.32
CA TYR A 47 11.17 4.97 5.65
C TYR A 47 11.03 4.70 4.16
N GLY A 48 10.01 3.94 3.76
CA GLY A 48 9.68 3.65 2.38
C GLY A 48 8.25 3.18 2.22
N ILE A 49 7.71 3.37 1.02
CA ILE A 49 6.38 2.88 0.61
C ILE A 49 6.56 2.24 -0.75
N GLY A 50 6.25 0.96 -0.85
CA GLY A 50 6.42 0.18 -2.07
C GLY A 50 5.30 -0.83 -2.25
N MET A 51 5.54 -1.77 -3.14
CA MET A 51 4.69 -2.95 -3.30
C MET A 51 5.56 -4.19 -3.35
N ILE A 52 5.12 -5.23 -2.66
CA ILE A 52 5.73 -6.56 -2.67
C ILE A 52 4.66 -7.62 -2.88
N ASP A 53 5.08 -8.82 -3.27
CA ASP A 53 4.24 -9.99 -3.20
C ASP A 53 4.50 -10.70 -1.87
N VAL A 54 3.45 -10.94 -1.11
CA VAL A 54 3.53 -11.61 0.19
C VAL A 54 2.69 -12.87 0.18
N GLU A 55 3.14 -13.85 0.94
CA GLU A 55 2.39 -15.07 1.17
C GLU A 55 1.23 -14.78 2.13
N PHE A 56 0.01 -14.96 1.62
CA PHE A 56 -1.17 -15.06 2.47
C PHE A 56 -1.61 -16.52 2.49
N SER A 57 -1.64 -17.13 3.67
CA SER A 57 -2.33 -18.38 3.84
C SER A 57 -3.83 -18.12 3.78
N ASN A 58 -4.48 -18.68 2.77
CA ASN A 58 -5.92 -18.79 2.81
C ASN A 58 -6.28 -19.66 4.02
N ASP A 59 -7.19 -19.15 4.83
CA ASP A 59 -7.62 -19.63 6.14
C ASP A 59 -7.39 -21.11 6.43
N VAL A 60 -6.75 -21.34 7.56
CA VAL A 60 -6.75 -22.65 8.22
C VAL A 60 -8.15 -22.85 8.79
N TYR A 61 -9.06 -23.43 8.02
CA TYR A 61 -10.29 -23.98 8.61
C TYR A 61 -9.91 -25.23 9.40
N THR A 62 -9.81 -25.07 10.69
CA THR A 62 -9.82 -26.22 11.61
C THR A 62 -11.24 -26.78 11.60
N VAL A 63 -11.46 -27.81 10.80
CA VAL A 63 -12.69 -28.59 10.92
C VAL A 63 -12.47 -29.55 12.09
N PRO A 64 -13.25 -29.45 13.19
CA PRO A 64 -13.16 -30.44 14.24
C PRO A 64 -13.58 -31.78 13.65
N ALA A 65 -12.63 -32.70 13.53
CA ALA A 65 -12.96 -34.05 13.16
C ALA A 65 -13.79 -34.71 14.27
N LYS A 66 -14.71 -35.57 13.91
CA LYS A 66 -15.53 -36.35 14.86
C LYS A 66 -14.69 -37.20 15.86
N SER A 67 -13.40 -37.34 15.60
CA SER A 67 -12.43 -38.06 16.43
C SER A 67 -11.64 -37.19 17.40
N GLY A 68 -11.88 -35.85 17.43
CA GLY A 68 -11.15 -34.91 18.30
C GLY A 68 -9.76 -34.52 17.78
N GLU A 69 -9.31 -35.01 16.64
CA GLU A 69 -8.11 -34.55 15.96
C GLU A 69 -8.41 -33.42 14.97
N ALA A 70 -7.64 -32.35 15.02
CA ALA A 70 -7.77 -31.25 14.08
C ALA A 70 -7.20 -31.69 12.71
N VAL A 71 -8.04 -31.77 11.69
CA VAL A 71 -7.58 -32.01 10.31
C VAL A 71 -7.18 -30.66 9.71
N ILE A 72 -5.89 -30.48 9.47
CA ILE A 72 -5.36 -29.34 8.70
C ILE A 72 -5.56 -29.69 7.23
N THR A 73 -6.58 -29.17 6.60
CA THR A 73 -6.75 -29.25 5.15
C THR A 73 -5.80 -28.26 4.48
N SER A 74 -5.19 -28.67 3.38
CA SER A 74 -4.13 -28.05 2.59
C SER A 74 -4.10 -26.53 2.63
N LYS A 75 -2.95 -25.97 3.01
CA LYS A 75 -2.64 -24.55 2.84
C LYS A 75 -2.40 -24.27 1.36
N ASP A 76 -3.34 -23.66 0.69
CA ASP A 76 -3.05 -22.97 -0.54
C ASP A 76 -2.34 -21.65 -0.19
N ILE A 77 -1.02 -21.69 -0.21
CA ILE A 77 -0.19 -20.49 -0.07
C ILE A 77 -0.23 -19.78 -1.41
N THR A 78 -0.88 -18.64 -1.45
CA THR A 78 -0.90 -17.79 -2.64
C THR A 78 -0.11 -16.52 -2.41
N LEU A 79 0.80 -16.21 -3.34
CA LEU A 79 1.46 -14.91 -3.39
C LEU A 79 0.44 -13.86 -3.84
N LYS A 80 0.25 -12.84 -3.01
CA LYS A 80 -0.65 -11.73 -3.32
C LYS A 80 0.09 -10.41 -3.17
N PRO A 81 -0.13 -9.44 -4.07
CA PRO A 81 0.45 -8.12 -3.93
C PRO A 81 -0.09 -7.41 -2.70
N ALA A 82 0.79 -6.70 -2.02
CA ALA A 82 0.48 -5.86 -0.88
C ALA A 82 1.25 -4.53 -0.98
N ILE A 83 0.70 -3.48 -0.39
CA ILE A 83 1.46 -2.25 -0.17
C ILE A 83 2.47 -2.54 0.96
N GLU A 84 3.74 -2.36 0.67
CA GLU A 84 4.80 -2.42 1.66
C GLU A 84 4.99 -1.04 2.29
N ILE A 85 5.01 -0.98 3.62
CA ILE A 85 5.40 0.21 4.36
C ILE A 85 6.59 -0.15 5.24
N VAL A 86 7.73 0.42 4.91
CA VAL A 86 8.94 0.26 5.72
C VAL A 86 8.93 1.31 6.82
N LEU A 87 8.99 0.86 8.07
CA LEU A 87 9.00 1.70 9.25
C LEU A 87 10.34 1.67 9.96
N SER A 88 10.66 2.74 10.68
CA SER A 88 11.89 2.88 11.47
C SER A 88 11.63 3.72 12.73
N GLU A 89 12.34 3.41 13.82
CA GLU A 89 12.37 4.26 15.01
C GLU A 89 13.07 5.60 14.74
N LYS A 90 13.97 5.63 13.74
CA LYS A 90 14.73 6.84 13.38
C LYS A 90 14.11 7.51 12.15
N PRO A 91 13.96 8.85 12.18
CA PRO A 91 13.44 9.58 11.04
C PRO A 91 14.37 9.47 9.84
N ARG A 92 13.80 9.41 8.65
CA ARG A 92 14.56 9.58 7.40
C ARG A 92 14.92 11.06 7.24
N PRO A 93 16.17 11.41 6.89
CA PRO A 93 16.59 12.81 6.73
C PRO A 93 16.06 13.41 5.41
N ILE A 94 14.75 13.55 5.30
CA ILE A 94 14.07 14.18 4.17
C ILE A 94 13.42 15.46 4.68
N GLN A 95 13.63 16.56 3.98
CA GLN A 95 12.92 17.81 4.27
C GLN A 95 11.50 17.70 3.73
N ARG A 96 10.54 17.93 4.61
CA ARG A 96 9.12 18.05 4.29
C ARG A 96 8.74 19.53 4.25
N SER A 97 7.75 19.87 3.44
CA SER A 97 7.08 21.17 3.49
C SER A 97 6.44 21.39 4.87
N ASN A 98 6.21 22.62 5.22
CA ASN A 98 5.51 22.98 6.47
C ASN A 98 3.97 22.94 6.32
N ASP A 99 3.47 22.39 5.22
CA ASP A 99 2.05 22.31 4.96
C ASP A 99 1.34 21.38 5.95
N LYS A 100 0.15 21.76 6.38
CA LYS A 100 -0.65 20.97 7.33
C LYS A 100 -1.10 19.64 6.73
N GLU A 101 -1.24 19.59 5.40
CA GLU A 101 -1.66 18.41 4.67
C GLU A 101 -0.50 17.82 3.87
N LEU A 102 -0.60 16.54 3.55
CA LEU A 102 0.42 15.82 2.83
C LEU A 102 0.36 16.18 1.33
N LEU A 103 1.36 16.89 0.84
CA LEU A 103 1.54 17.13 -0.59
C LEU A 103 2.30 15.97 -1.24
N PHE A 104 2.11 15.81 -2.55
CA PHE A 104 2.75 14.73 -3.27
C PHE A 104 4.30 14.84 -3.24
N ARG A 105 4.86 16.05 -3.32
CA ARG A 105 6.31 16.28 -3.16
C ARG A 105 6.87 15.76 -1.84
N ASP A 106 6.06 15.74 -0.77
CA ASP A 106 6.47 15.22 0.54
C ASP A 106 6.40 13.70 0.60
N LEU A 107 5.45 13.07 -0.11
CA LEU A 107 5.28 11.62 -0.21
C LEU A 107 6.27 11.00 -1.21
N LYS A 108 6.46 11.63 -2.37
CA LYS A 108 7.24 11.12 -3.51
C LYS A 108 8.63 10.58 -3.12
N PRO A 109 9.41 11.22 -2.22
CA PRO A 109 10.72 10.70 -1.80
C PRO A 109 10.66 9.34 -1.08
N TYR A 110 9.52 8.98 -0.49
CA TYR A 110 9.33 7.72 0.22
C TYR A 110 8.91 6.58 -0.71
N LEU A 111 8.44 6.87 -1.92
CA LEU A 111 8.05 5.84 -2.88
C LEU A 111 9.27 5.03 -3.31
N GLN A 112 9.14 3.72 -3.26
CA GLN A 112 10.17 2.77 -3.69
C GLN A 112 9.89 2.27 -5.10
N ASN A 113 10.93 2.18 -5.93
CA ASN A 113 10.83 1.56 -7.24
C ASN A 113 10.72 0.04 -7.04
N GLY A 114 9.76 -0.57 -7.65
CA GLY A 114 9.55 -2.03 -7.58
C GLY A 114 8.39 -2.44 -8.47
N ARG A 115 7.42 -1.57 -8.57
CA ARG A 115 6.23 -1.72 -9.42
C ARG A 115 5.88 -0.38 -10.04
N ASN A 116 5.10 -0.42 -11.11
CA ASN A 116 4.60 0.79 -11.76
C ASN A 116 3.69 1.58 -10.81
N PHE A 117 3.63 2.89 -11.03
CA PHE A 117 2.75 3.80 -10.33
C PHE A 117 1.63 4.24 -11.26
N ALA A 118 0.39 4.22 -10.80
CA ALA A 118 -0.71 4.92 -11.41
C ALA A 118 -0.99 6.19 -10.60
N VAL A 119 -0.77 7.35 -11.19
CA VAL A 119 -1.13 8.65 -10.60
C VAL A 119 -2.48 9.03 -11.14
N VAL A 120 -3.47 9.15 -10.26
CA VAL A 120 -4.87 9.40 -10.58
C VAL A 120 -5.25 10.78 -10.06
N LYS A 121 -5.83 11.62 -10.92
CA LYS A 121 -6.43 12.88 -10.50
C LYS A 121 -7.86 12.63 -10.04
N ARG A 122 -8.17 13.08 -8.84
CA ARG A 122 -9.50 12.89 -8.25
C ARG A 122 -10.61 13.62 -9.01
N GLU A 123 -10.30 14.79 -9.55
CA GLU A 123 -11.26 15.71 -10.15
C GLU A 123 -11.95 15.13 -11.38
N ASP A 124 -11.22 14.35 -12.18
CA ASP A 124 -11.71 13.79 -13.45
C ASP A 124 -11.42 12.27 -13.58
N TRP A 125 -10.80 11.67 -12.56
CA TRP A 125 -10.35 10.28 -12.54
C TRP A 125 -9.39 9.92 -13.67
N SER A 126 -8.79 10.89 -14.34
CA SER A 126 -7.72 10.65 -15.31
C SER A 126 -6.51 10.02 -14.61
N SER A 127 -5.86 9.09 -15.30
CA SER A 127 -4.70 8.38 -14.77
C SER A 127 -3.55 8.38 -15.75
N GLU A 128 -2.34 8.54 -15.23
CA GLU A 128 -1.08 8.38 -15.95
C GLU A 128 -0.23 7.32 -15.25
N ILE A 129 0.46 6.48 -16.04
CA ILE A 129 1.23 5.34 -15.55
C ILE A 129 2.71 5.64 -15.69
N TYR A 130 3.48 5.36 -14.64
CA TYR A 130 4.92 5.58 -14.58
C TYR A 130 5.63 4.31 -14.08
N GLU A 131 6.72 3.93 -14.73
CA GLU A 131 7.51 2.76 -14.32
C GLU A 131 8.37 3.04 -13.09
N LEU A 132 8.93 4.22 -13.03
CA LEU A 132 9.81 4.62 -11.92
C LEU A 132 9.31 5.89 -11.28
N ARG A 133 9.56 6.02 -9.97
CA ARG A 133 9.25 7.24 -9.21
C ARG A 133 9.79 8.52 -9.85
N ARG A 134 11.01 8.46 -10.42
CA ARG A 134 11.66 9.62 -11.04
C ARG A 134 10.96 10.10 -12.30
N ASP A 135 10.17 9.24 -12.94
CA ASP A 135 9.46 9.53 -14.18
C ASP A 135 8.15 10.28 -13.90
N ILE A 136 7.70 10.32 -12.64
CA ILE A 136 6.51 11.06 -12.24
C ILE A 136 6.82 12.56 -12.29
N PRO A 137 6.12 13.33 -13.16
CA PRO A 137 6.41 14.74 -13.38
C PRO A 137 6.21 15.62 -12.14
N GLU A 138 6.95 16.72 -12.07
CA GLU A 138 6.85 17.73 -11.01
C GLU A 138 5.49 18.46 -11.00
N LYS A 139 4.73 18.41 -12.11
CA LYS A 139 3.38 18.99 -12.18
C LYS A 139 2.44 18.50 -11.07
N TYR A 140 2.73 17.33 -10.49
CA TYR A 140 1.96 16.74 -9.39
C TYR A 140 2.46 17.14 -8.00
N ASP A 141 3.64 17.70 -7.88
CA ASP A 141 4.32 17.89 -6.59
C ASP A 141 3.52 18.75 -5.60
N ASN A 142 2.75 19.73 -6.10
CA ASN A 142 1.92 20.59 -5.28
C ASN A 142 0.47 20.09 -5.06
N MET A 143 0.13 18.93 -5.61
CA MET A 143 -1.19 18.33 -5.39
C MET A 143 -1.25 17.65 -4.03
N HIS A 144 -2.43 17.67 -3.41
CA HIS A 144 -2.68 17.00 -2.15
C HIS A 144 -2.80 15.50 -2.34
N VAL A 145 -2.19 14.71 -1.47
CA VAL A 145 -2.40 13.26 -1.45
C VAL A 145 -3.80 12.98 -0.92
N TYR A 146 -4.64 12.40 -1.76
CA TYR A 146 -6.01 12.03 -1.41
C TYR A 146 -6.12 10.57 -0.99
N GLY A 147 -5.38 9.66 -1.66
CA GLY A 147 -5.41 8.24 -1.37
C GLY A 147 -4.18 7.49 -1.87
N ILE A 148 -3.87 6.39 -1.21
CA ILE A 148 -2.85 5.41 -1.59
C ILE A 148 -3.53 4.05 -1.60
N GLY A 149 -3.43 3.33 -2.71
CA GLY A 149 -4.08 2.05 -2.90
C GLY A 149 -3.35 1.16 -3.89
N MET A 150 -4.04 0.12 -4.31
CA MET A 150 -3.59 -0.79 -5.36
C MET A 150 -4.66 -0.91 -6.44
N GLU A 151 -4.26 -1.28 -7.63
CA GLU A 151 -5.15 -1.50 -8.78
C GLU A 151 -6.15 -2.67 -8.58
N ASP A 152 -5.99 -3.42 -7.51
CA ASP A 152 -6.80 -4.58 -7.12
C ASP A 152 -8.08 -4.22 -6.33
N HIS A 153 -8.58 -3.01 -6.48
CA HIS A 153 -9.76 -2.55 -5.77
C HIS A 153 -11.05 -3.15 -6.39
N PRO A 154 -12.09 -3.50 -5.59
CA PRO A 154 -13.31 -4.20 -6.07
C PRO A 154 -14.09 -3.51 -7.20
N TRP A 155 -13.91 -2.22 -7.46
CA TRP A 155 -14.52 -1.58 -8.64
C TRP A 155 -13.80 -1.86 -9.96
N VAL A 156 -12.71 -2.59 -9.92
CA VAL A 156 -11.98 -3.05 -11.11
C VAL A 156 -12.33 -4.51 -11.44
N GLU A 157 -13.09 -5.22 -10.60
CA GLU A 157 -13.45 -6.63 -10.82
C GLU A 157 -14.24 -6.86 -12.11
N GLU A 158 -15.00 -5.88 -12.58
CA GLU A 158 -15.68 -5.99 -13.90
C GLU A 158 -14.72 -5.99 -15.09
N TYR A 159 -13.51 -5.44 -14.91
CA TYR A 159 -12.48 -5.35 -15.97
C TYR A 159 -11.62 -6.61 -16.06
N TRP A 160 -11.59 -7.46 -15.02
CA TRP A 160 -10.62 -8.54 -14.85
C TRP A 160 -11.05 -9.90 -15.36
N ARG A 161 -12.26 -10.04 -15.88
CA ARG A 161 -12.76 -11.34 -16.39
C ARG A 161 -11.99 -11.88 -17.60
N ASP A 162 -11.27 -11.01 -18.34
CA ASP A 162 -10.58 -11.34 -19.56
C ASP A 162 -9.06 -11.07 -19.54
N VAL A 163 -8.48 -10.82 -18.36
CA VAL A 163 -7.06 -10.47 -18.23
C VAL A 163 -6.25 -11.71 -17.92
N ASP A 164 -5.26 -12.00 -18.76
CA ASP A 164 -4.37 -13.15 -18.59
C ASP A 164 -3.45 -13.03 -17.35
N TYR A 165 -2.87 -14.19 -16.97
CA TYR A 165 -2.02 -14.32 -15.77
C TYR A 165 -0.83 -13.36 -15.75
N GLU A 166 -0.24 -13.02 -16.90
CA GLU A 166 0.89 -12.07 -16.99
C GLU A 166 0.48 -10.64 -16.65
N THR A 167 -0.73 -10.25 -16.98
CA THR A 167 -1.26 -8.93 -16.64
C THR A 167 -1.61 -8.82 -15.16
N MET A 168 -2.01 -9.93 -14.52
CA MET A 168 -2.24 -9.97 -13.05
C MET A 168 -0.97 -9.66 -12.24
N HIS A 169 0.22 -9.99 -12.74
CA HIS A 169 1.48 -9.71 -12.06
C HIS A 169 1.96 -8.25 -12.19
N LYS A 170 1.28 -7.42 -12.99
CA LYS A 170 1.61 -5.99 -13.17
C LYS A 170 0.74 -5.07 -12.30
N LYS A 171 0.30 -5.53 -11.14
CA LYS A 171 -0.46 -4.68 -10.21
C LYS A 171 0.34 -3.46 -9.83
N ARG A 172 -0.30 -2.30 -9.86
CA ARG A 172 0.33 -0.99 -9.68
C ARG A 172 -0.04 -0.41 -8.33
N MET A 173 0.86 0.38 -7.79
CA MET A 173 0.50 1.28 -6.71
C MET A 173 -0.31 2.44 -7.27
N VAL A 174 -1.48 2.69 -6.72
CA VAL A 174 -2.34 3.80 -7.10
C VAL A 174 -2.16 4.94 -6.11
N ILE A 175 -1.84 6.13 -6.62
CA ILE A 175 -1.74 7.36 -5.83
C ILE A 175 -2.78 8.32 -6.36
N VAL A 176 -3.80 8.59 -5.57
CA VAL A 176 -4.85 9.54 -5.91
C VAL A 176 -4.45 10.91 -5.40
N LEU A 177 -4.42 11.88 -6.29
CA LEU A 177 -4.07 13.27 -6.01
C LEU A 177 -5.27 14.18 -6.25
N SER A 178 -5.33 15.30 -5.54
CA SER A 178 -6.36 16.30 -5.68
C SER A 178 -5.75 17.71 -5.67
N GLU A 179 -6.32 18.62 -6.45
CA GLU A 179 -5.98 20.05 -6.40
C GLU A 179 -6.50 20.70 -5.11
N GLN A 180 -7.51 20.10 -4.50
CA GLN A 180 -8.13 20.57 -3.26
C GLN A 180 -7.68 19.75 -2.06
N SER A 181 -7.55 20.41 -0.91
CA SER A 181 -7.29 19.77 0.36
C SER A 181 -8.46 18.83 0.78
N LYS A 182 -8.15 17.81 1.57
CA LYS A 182 -9.11 16.79 2.02
C LYS A 182 -9.92 17.26 3.22
#